data_32e305fa32e7d35177579224073f1a8d
#
_entry.id   32e305fa32e7d35177579224073f1a8d
#
_cell.length_a   1.000
_cell.length_b   1.000
_cell.length_c   1.000
_cell.angle_alpha   90.00
_cell.angle_beta   90.00
_cell.angle_gamma   90.00
#
_symmetry.space_group_name_H-M   'P 1'
#
loop_
_entity.id
_entity.type
_entity.pdbx_description
1 polymer ?
#
loop_
_entity_poly.entity_id
_entity_poly.type
_entity_poly.pdbx_seq_one_letter_code
_entity_poly.pdbx_strand_id
1 'polypeptide(L)'
;LVEHGFEPDGVKRIKKRTCEEHNPYGEDHVDRFAKIDDDIIADVTNRPEATIGTWVGCTTAYYQPEIFENLISVLNTAGITPKAMTEERCSGLPQYKLGLRETAFDLMEYNANIINDSNVDQLIVDSPECYRAFNEFYPHFGYELETKVIHSSHFLQELASSGSIGFDTELNQKIAYHDSYELSRHTTPTNRKDHETSDIHSAPRELIDNISGVERVELRHNREKAFSCGADLGVQEMYSDIGRDVARTVLNEIERAGAKKVVVGSPACKQHLSDVIRKDNLNFTVVSLPEIVAQANSALHQRSNRPS
;
A
#
# COMPACT_ATOMS: atom_id res chain seq x y z
N LEU A 1 12.10 -10.28 -24.11
CA LEU A 1 11.06 -10.70 -25.06
C LEU A 1 10.26 -9.49 -25.51
N VAL A 2 9.71 -8.69 -24.58
CA VAL A 2 8.91 -7.48 -24.89
C VAL A 2 9.72 -6.48 -25.73
N GLU A 3 10.97 -6.18 -25.33
CA GLU A 3 11.89 -5.33 -26.08
C GLU A 3 12.22 -5.83 -27.50
N HIS A 4 11.98 -7.09 -27.78
CA HIS A 4 12.15 -7.73 -29.09
C HIS A 4 10.83 -7.92 -29.85
N GLY A 5 9.76 -7.22 -29.44
CA GLY A 5 8.48 -7.22 -30.13
C GLY A 5 7.53 -8.38 -29.76
N PHE A 6 7.88 -9.21 -28.77
CA PHE A 6 6.99 -10.25 -28.24
C PHE A 6 6.17 -9.71 -27.08
N GLU A 7 5.23 -8.82 -27.36
CA GLU A 7 4.30 -8.28 -26.38
C GLU A 7 3.00 -9.08 -26.36
N PRO A 8 2.70 -9.85 -25.29
CA PRO A 8 1.37 -10.42 -25.12
C PRO A 8 0.28 -9.35 -25.10
N ASP A 9 -0.92 -9.68 -25.51
CA ASP A 9 -2.00 -8.69 -25.62
C ASP A 9 -2.33 -8.00 -24.28
N GLY A 10 -2.22 -8.71 -23.15
CA GLY A 10 -2.34 -8.10 -21.83
C GLY A 10 -1.28 -7.04 -21.57
N VAL A 11 -0.03 -7.30 -21.97
CA VAL A 11 1.07 -6.33 -21.82
C VAL A 11 0.83 -5.09 -22.71
N LYS A 12 0.36 -5.28 -23.94
CA LYS A 12 -0.02 -4.17 -24.85
C LYS A 12 -1.13 -3.31 -24.25
N ARG A 13 -2.15 -3.93 -23.63
CA ARG A 13 -3.23 -3.18 -22.96
C ARG A 13 -2.70 -2.34 -21.80
N ILE A 14 -1.85 -2.93 -20.92
CA ILE A 14 -1.22 -2.20 -19.82
C ILE A 14 -0.37 -1.04 -20.35
N LYS A 15 0.44 -1.27 -21.37
CA LYS A 15 1.25 -0.22 -22.02
C LYS A 15 0.38 0.94 -22.47
N LYS A 16 -0.67 0.63 -23.26
CA LYS A 16 -1.60 1.64 -23.78
C LYS A 16 -2.21 2.46 -22.65
N ARG A 17 -2.82 1.81 -21.64
CA ARG A 17 -3.44 2.46 -20.47
C ARG A 17 -2.45 3.36 -19.73
N THR A 18 -1.22 2.86 -19.54
CA THR A 18 -0.18 3.64 -18.85
C THR A 18 0.26 4.87 -19.65
N CYS A 19 0.40 4.75 -20.96
CA CYS A 19 0.79 5.88 -21.81
C CYS A 19 -0.32 6.94 -21.92
N GLU A 20 -1.59 6.52 -21.91
CA GLU A 20 -2.74 7.42 -22.03
C GLU A 20 -3.12 8.04 -20.68
N GLU A 21 -3.15 7.24 -19.59
CA GLU A 21 -3.74 7.61 -18.31
C GLU A 21 -2.74 7.57 -17.13
N HIS A 22 -1.46 7.38 -17.39
CA HIS A 22 -0.40 7.34 -16.39
C HIS A 22 -0.61 6.31 -15.26
N ASN A 23 -1.51 5.35 -15.44
CA ASN A 23 -1.78 4.24 -14.54
C ASN A 23 -2.07 2.94 -15.32
N PRO A 24 -1.82 1.78 -14.70
CA PRO A 24 -1.95 0.50 -15.41
C PRO A 24 -3.41 0.04 -15.61
N TYR A 25 -4.34 0.71 -14.95
CA TYR A 25 -5.77 0.35 -14.97
C TYR A 25 -6.52 1.00 -16.12
N GLY A 26 -6.03 2.14 -16.64
CA GLY A 26 -6.70 2.94 -17.65
C GLY A 26 -7.86 3.76 -17.09
N GLU A 27 -7.83 4.02 -15.79
CA GLU A 27 -8.72 4.98 -15.16
C GLU A 27 -8.27 6.39 -15.53
N ASP A 28 -9.21 7.31 -15.70
CA ASP A 28 -8.90 8.68 -16.06
C ASP A 28 -7.96 9.32 -15.00
N HIS A 29 -6.86 9.88 -15.46
CA HIS A 29 -5.87 10.48 -14.57
C HIS A 29 -6.42 11.71 -13.83
N VAL A 30 -7.30 12.47 -14.47
CA VAL A 30 -7.94 13.65 -13.86
C VAL A 30 -8.80 13.24 -12.65
N ASP A 31 -9.41 12.06 -12.70
CA ASP A 31 -10.28 11.54 -11.65
C ASP A 31 -9.51 10.75 -10.56
N ARG A 32 -8.16 10.83 -10.57
CA ARG A 32 -7.33 10.02 -9.67
C ARG A 32 -7.72 10.11 -8.19
N PHE A 33 -8.16 11.26 -7.74
CA PHE A 33 -8.54 11.48 -6.33
C PHE A 33 -10.06 11.64 -6.14
N ALA A 34 -10.86 11.48 -7.19
CA ALA A 34 -12.30 11.74 -7.16
C ALA A 34 -13.10 10.79 -6.25
N LYS A 35 -12.51 9.67 -5.81
CA LYS A 35 -13.16 8.72 -4.89
C LYS A 35 -12.78 8.92 -3.43
N ILE A 36 -11.80 9.76 -3.14
CA ILE A 36 -11.38 10.12 -1.79
C ILE A 36 -12.28 11.25 -1.30
N ASP A 37 -12.61 11.24 -0.03
CA ASP A 37 -13.42 12.29 0.61
C ASP A 37 -12.87 13.70 0.32
N ASP A 38 -13.76 14.60 -0.12
CA ASP A 38 -13.40 15.95 -0.57
C ASP A 38 -12.72 16.77 0.54
N ASP A 39 -13.15 16.62 1.80
CA ASP A 39 -12.57 17.34 2.94
C ASP A 39 -11.15 16.84 3.24
N ILE A 40 -10.93 15.54 3.10
CA ILE A 40 -9.60 14.93 3.28
C ILE A 40 -8.64 15.39 2.18
N ILE A 41 -9.06 15.36 0.92
CA ILE A 41 -8.23 15.84 -0.19
C ILE A 41 -7.92 17.33 -0.05
N ALA A 42 -8.90 18.15 0.29
CA ALA A 42 -8.70 19.59 0.49
C ALA A 42 -7.70 19.87 1.62
N ASP A 43 -7.74 19.07 2.70
CA ASP A 43 -6.84 19.22 3.86
C ASP A 43 -5.39 18.90 3.51
N VAL A 44 -5.13 17.90 2.67
CA VAL A 44 -3.76 17.40 2.36
C VAL A 44 -3.15 18.00 1.08
N THR A 45 -3.95 18.68 0.23
CA THR A 45 -3.47 19.17 -1.08
C THR A 45 -2.67 20.45 -0.95
N ASN A 46 -3.14 21.43 -0.19
CA ASN A 46 -2.53 22.76 -0.10
C ASN A 46 -1.69 22.91 1.17
N ARG A 47 -0.56 22.20 1.24
CA ARG A 47 0.35 22.17 2.40
C ARG A 47 1.79 22.50 2.02
N PRO A 48 2.10 23.74 1.59
CA PRO A 48 3.44 24.09 1.14
C PRO A 48 4.52 23.94 2.24
N GLU A 49 4.14 24.09 3.51
CA GLU A 49 5.06 24.00 4.66
C GLU A 49 5.16 22.58 5.25
N ALA A 50 4.45 21.59 4.68
CA ALA A 50 4.52 20.23 5.20
C ALA A 50 5.85 19.59 4.85
N THR A 51 6.54 19.05 5.85
CA THR A 51 7.78 18.28 5.70
C THR A 51 7.53 16.77 5.54
N ILE A 52 6.29 16.34 5.71
CA ILE A 52 5.85 14.96 5.52
C ILE A 52 4.90 14.93 4.33
N GLY A 53 5.23 14.07 3.34
CA GLY A 53 4.40 13.81 2.19
C GLY A 53 3.74 12.44 2.26
N THR A 54 2.69 12.23 1.44
CA THR A 54 2.07 10.93 1.23
C THR A 54 1.95 10.62 -0.25
N TRP A 55 2.26 9.38 -0.59
CA TRP A 55 2.06 8.78 -1.90
C TRP A 55 0.84 7.87 -1.85
N VAL A 56 -0.21 8.20 -2.58
CA VAL A 56 -1.48 7.45 -2.53
C VAL A 56 -1.36 6.12 -3.28
N GLY A 57 -0.78 6.13 -4.46
CA GLY A 57 -0.67 4.95 -5.32
C GLY A 57 -1.94 4.61 -6.10
N CYS A 58 -1.78 3.91 -7.23
CA CYS A 58 -2.88 3.71 -8.18
C CYS A 58 -4.04 2.88 -7.60
N THR A 59 -3.75 1.78 -6.89
CA THR A 59 -4.80 0.90 -6.35
C THR A 59 -5.63 1.62 -5.29
N THR A 60 -4.97 2.33 -4.39
CA THR A 60 -5.63 3.12 -3.35
C THR A 60 -6.50 4.20 -3.97
N ALA A 61 -5.94 5.00 -4.87
CA ALA A 61 -6.65 6.11 -5.49
C ALA A 61 -7.93 5.67 -6.22
N TYR A 62 -7.87 4.61 -7.01
CA TYR A 62 -8.98 4.23 -7.88
C TYR A 62 -9.92 3.17 -7.29
N TYR A 63 -9.46 2.32 -6.36
CA TYR A 63 -10.23 1.16 -5.92
C TYR A 63 -10.34 0.99 -4.40
N GLN A 64 -9.48 1.62 -3.62
CA GLN A 64 -9.42 1.44 -2.16
C GLN A 64 -9.20 2.78 -1.43
N PRO A 65 -9.98 3.85 -1.74
CA PRO A 65 -9.76 5.19 -1.19
C PRO A 65 -9.78 5.22 0.34
N GLU A 66 -10.56 4.34 0.97
CA GLU A 66 -10.66 4.20 2.41
C GLU A 66 -9.34 3.87 3.10
N ILE A 67 -8.36 3.29 2.40
CA ILE A 67 -7.02 3.04 2.96
C ILE A 67 -6.33 4.38 3.24
N PHE A 68 -6.35 5.28 2.27
CA PHE A 68 -5.76 6.60 2.40
C PHE A 68 -6.51 7.45 3.44
N GLU A 69 -7.85 7.45 3.40
CA GLU A 69 -8.70 8.18 4.34
C GLU A 69 -8.43 7.77 5.79
N ASN A 70 -8.33 6.47 6.05
CA ASN A 70 -7.97 5.96 7.38
C ASN A 70 -6.55 6.34 7.77
N LEU A 71 -5.57 6.26 6.85
CA LEU A 71 -4.20 6.69 7.12
C LEU A 71 -4.16 8.17 7.54
N ILE A 72 -4.77 9.07 6.75
CA ILE A 72 -4.82 10.50 7.06
C ILE A 72 -5.54 10.74 8.40
N SER A 73 -6.64 10.04 8.64
CA SER A 73 -7.38 10.16 9.90
C SER A 73 -6.51 9.80 11.10
N VAL A 74 -5.74 8.72 11.03
CA VAL A 74 -4.80 8.31 12.09
C VAL A 74 -3.68 9.35 12.25
N LEU A 75 -3.07 9.81 11.16
CA LEU A 75 -2.02 10.83 11.21
C LEU A 75 -2.51 12.12 11.85
N ASN A 76 -3.72 12.55 11.53
CA ASN A 76 -4.35 13.74 12.13
C ASN A 76 -4.58 13.59 13.64
N THR A 77 -4.76 12.38 14.19
CA THR A 77 -4.83 12.18 15.65
C THR A 77 -3.48 12.40 16.32
N ALA A 78 -2.39 12.13 15.61
CA ALA A 78 -1.02 12.42 16.05
C ALA A 78 -0.60 13.88 15.82
N GLY A 79 -1.51 14.73 15.32
CA GLY A 79 -1.19 16.12 14.98
C GLY A 79 -0.39 16.29 13.68
N ILE A 80 -0.37 15.27 12.83
CA ILE A 80 0.37 15.27 11.56
C ILE A 80 -0.64 15.40 10.41
N THR A 81 -0.54 16.47 9.63
CA THR A 81 -1.27 16.63 8.37
C THR A 81 -0.26 16.63 7.23
N PRO A 82 -0.12 15.53 6.49
CA PRO A 82 0.87 15.43 5.42
C PRO A 82 0.42 16.15 4.16
N LYS A 83 1.36 16.35 3.22
CA LYS A 83 1.08 16.83 1.87
C LYS A 83 0.87 15.64 0.94
N ALA A 84 -0.27 15.56 0.25
CA ALA A 84 -0.46 14.56 -0.80
C ALA A 84 0.30 14.93 -2.08
N MET A 85 0.90 13.92 -2.72
CA MET A 85 1.54 14.07 -4.04
C MET A 85 0.46 14.02 -5.13
N THR A 86 -0.26 15.12 -5.34
CA THR A 86 -1.44 15.16 -6.23
C THR A 86 -1.14 14.95 -7.71
N GLU A 87 0.11 15.15 -8.13
CA GLU A 87 0.54 14.94 -9.53
C GLU A 87 1.17 13.57 -9.75
N GLU A 88 1.09 12.67 -8.77
CA GLU A 88 1.70 11.35 -8.85
C GLU A 88 1.16 10.51 -10.00
N ARG A 89 2.07 9.76 -10.66
CA ARG A 89 1.76 8.74 -11.66
C ARG A 89 2.08 7.35 -11.11
N CYS A 90 1.75 6.29 -11.85
CA CYS A 90 2.21 4.95 -11.46
C CYS A 90 3.72 4.95 -11.19
N SER A 91 4.16 4.21 -10.16
CA SER A 91 5.59 4.13 -9.79
C SER A 91 6.49 3.53 -10.88
N GLY A 92 5.93 2.94 -11.93
CA GLY A 92 6.69 2.31 -13.02
C GLY A 92 7.13 0.86 -12.74
N LEU A 93 7.08 0.38 -11.50
CA LEU A 93 7.52 -0.97 -11.17
C LEU A 93 6.71 -2.08 -11.88
N PRO A 94 5.37 -2.03 -11.96
CA PRO A 94 4.61 -3.02 -12.74
C PRO A 94 5.02 -3.05 -14.21
N GLN A 95 5.24 -1.90 -14.83
CA GLN A 95 5.67 -1.79 -16.22
C GLN A 95 7.06 -2.38 -16.41
N TYR A 96 7.99 -2.08 -15.51
CA TYR A 96 9.34 -2.65 -15.53
C TYR A 96 9.33 -4.17 -15.45
N LYS A 97 8.57 -4.74 -14.52
CA LYS A 97 8.41 -6.20 -14.36
C LYS A 97 7.83 -6.88 -15.61
N LEU A 98 7.00 -6.17 -16.37
CA LEU A 98 6.41 -6.64 -17.62
C LEU A 98 7.33 -6.45 -18.83
N GLY A 99 8.52 -5.86 -18.64
CA GLY A 99 9.49 -5.59 -19.71
C GLY A 99 9.19 -4.30 -20.50
N LEU A 100 8.27 -3.47 -20.04
CA LEU A 100 7.97 -2.16 -20.63
C LEU A 100 8.93 -1.10 -20.07
N ARG A 101 10.22 -1.27 -20.34
CA ARG A 101 11.28 -0.48 -19.70
C ARG A 101 11.20 1.01 -20.01
N GLU A 102 11.03 1.38 -21.26
CA GLU A 102 10.91 2.78 -21.67
C GLU A 102 9.77 3.47 -20.92
N THR A 103 8.56 2.90 -20.95
CA THR A 103 7.40 3.40 -20.18
C THR A 103 7.67 3.47 -18.67
N ALA A 104 8.40 2.49 -18.13
CA ALA A 104 8.76 2.49 -16.71
C ALA A 104 9.72 3.63 -16.36
N PHE A 105 10.73 3.86 -17.19
CA PHE A 105 11.73 4.91 -16.96
C PHE A 105 11.13 6.31 -17.10
N ASP A 106 10.24 6.55 -18.06
CA ASP A 106 9.50 7.82 -18.19
C ASP A 106 8.69 8.13 -16.92
N LEU A 107 8.05 7.12 -16.34
CA LEU A 107 7.32 7.26 -15.08
C LEU A 107 8.25 7.51 -13.89
N MET A 108 9.39 6.79 -13.82
CA MET A 108 10.36 6.94 -12.74
C MET A 108 10.98 8.34 -12.75
N GLU A 109 11.39 8.83 -13.92
CA GLU A 109 11.95 10.18 -14.09
C GLU A 109 10.93 11.25 -13.67
N TYR A 110 9.72 11.16 -14.18
CA TYR A 110 8.65 12.11 -13.83
C TYR A 110 8.39 12.14 -12.33
N ASN A 111 8.18 10.97 -11.72
CA ASN A 111 7.87 10.89 -10.30
C ASN A 111 9.05 11.31 -9.40
N ALA A 112 10.29 10.99 -9.79
CA ALA A 112 11.47 11.43 -9.05
C ALA A 112 11.54 12.97 -9.01
N ASN A 113 11.26 13.63 -10.14
CA ASN A 113 11.25 15.09 -10.21
C ASN A 113 10.17 15.68 -9.30
N ILE A 114 8.91 15.20 -9.34
CA ILE A 114 7.84 15.75 -8.48
C ILE A 114 8.09 15.48 -6.99
N ILE A 115 8.72 14.35 -6.63
CA ILE A 115 9.07 14.05 -5.25
C ILE A 115 10.16 15.00 -4.77
N ASN A 116 11.24 15.18 -5.53
CA ASN A 116 12.34 16.07 -5.16
C ASN A 116 11.89 17.55 -5.12
N ASP A 117 11.06 17.99 -6.06
CA ASP A 117 10.50 19.36 -6.08
C ASP A 117 9.48 19.61 -4.96
N SER A 118 8.99 18.57 -4.30
CA SER A 118 7.95 18.70 -3.25
C SER A 118 8.48 19.32 -1.95
N ASN A 119 9.80 19.30 -1.72
CA ASN A 119 10.48 19.74 -0.50
C ASN A 119 10.01 19.03 0.78
N VAL A 120 9.58 17.76 0.69
CA VAL A 120 9.25 16.96 1.87
C VAL A 120 10.47 16.16 2.33
N ASP A 121 10.69 16.09 3.64
CA ASP A 121 11.80 15.33 4.23
C ASP A 121 11.50 13.83 4.23
N GLN A 122 10.23 13.47 4.41
CA GLN A 122 9.77 12.09 4.46
C GLN A 122 8.53 11.89 3.57
N LEU A 123 8.50 10.78 2.85
CA LEU A 123 7.37 10.36 2.01
C LEU A 123 6.79 9.05 2.54
N ILE A 124 5.56 9.09 3.06
CA ILE A 124 4.84 7.91 3.52
C ILE A 124 4.20 7.23 2.31
N VAL A 125 4.45 5.93 2.18
CA VAL A 125 3.95 5.09 1.09
C VAL A 125 3.26 3.86 1.65
N ASP A 126 2.00 3.62 1.31
CA ASP A 126 1.26 2.45 1.79
C ASP A 126 1.35 1.24 0.84
N SER A 127 1.62 1.47 -0.44
CA SER A 127 1.82 0.39 -1.42
C SER A 127 3.23 -0.19 -1.36
N PRO A 128 3.39 -1.49 -1.04
CA PRO A 128 4.67 -2.18 -1.07
C PRO A 128 5.41 -2.07 -2.40
N GLU A 129 4.66 -2.12 -3.51
CA GLU A 129 5.21 -2.01 -4.85
C GLU A 129 5.81 -0.61 -5.09
N CYS A 130 5.10 0.45 -4.67
CA CYS A 130 5.61 1.81 -4.77
C CYS A 130 6.78 2.04 -3.83
N TYR A 131 6.69 1.56 -2.58
CA TYR A 131 7.78 1.62 -1.60
C TYR A 131 9.06 0.97 -2.15
N ARG A 132 8.94 -0.21 -2.73
CA ARG A 132 10.05 -0.92 -3.35
C ARG A 132 10.60 -0.18 -4.58
N ALA A 133 9.70 0.35 -5.43
CA ALA A 133 10.12 1.15 -6.58
C ALA A 133 11.03 2.29 -6.15
N PHE A 134 10.62 3.09 -5.18
CA PHE A 134 11.33 4.26 -4.72
C PHE A 134 12.65 3.95 -3.99
N ASN A 135 12.70 2.88 -3.19
CA ASN A 135 13.88 2.54 -2.40
C ASN A 135 14.91 1.67 -3.13
N GLU A 136 14.50 0.87 -4.13
CA GLU A 136 15.40 -0.07 -4.81
C GLU A 136 15.60 0.30 -6.28
N PHE A 137 14.51 0.47 -7.04
CA PHE A 137 14.58 0.60 -8.48
C PHE A 137 14.99 2.00 -8.93
N TYR A 138 14.44 3.04 -8.32
CA TYR A 138 14.76 4.41 -8.69
C TYR A 138 16.28 4.68 -8.52
N PRO A 139 16.89 4.46 -7.35
CA PRO A 139 18.34 4.68 -7.19
C PRO A 139 19.16 3.70 -8.04
N HIS A 140 18.70 2.47 -8.28
CA HIS A 140 19.39 1.52 -9.16
C HIS A 140 19.51 2.04 -10.59
N PHE A 141 18.53 2.79 -11.07
CA PHE A 141 18.50 3.37 -12.42
C PHE A 141 18.96 4.83 -12.47
N GLY A 142 19.49 5.37 -11.36
CA GLY A 142 20.04 6.72 -11.30
C GLY A 142 19.01 7.81 -11.04
N TYR A 143 17.77 7.46 -10.66
CA TYR A 143 16.74 8.39 -10.21
C TYR A 143 16.82 8.56 -8.71
N GLU A 144 17.77 9.35 -8.23
CA GLU A 144 17.97 9.56 -6.79
C GLU A 144 16.83 10.40 -6.20
N LEU A 145 16.33 9.98 -5.04
CA LEU A 145 15.37 10.72 -4.24
C LEU A 145 16.07 11.36 -3.04
N GLU A 146 15.93 12.67 -2.87
CA GLU A 146 16.44 13.41 -1.72
C GLU A 146 15.57 13.16 -0.47
N THR A 147 14.34 12.75 -0.67
CA THR A 147 13.32 12.45 0.34
C THR A 147 13.51 11.05 0.91
N LYS A 148 13.41 10.90 2.24
CA LYS A 148 13.38 9.58 2.90
C LYS A 148 12.03 8.91 2.65
N VAL A 149 11.99 7.79 1.94
CA VAL A 149 10.75 7.04 1.72
C VAL A 149 10.56 6.02 2.85
N ILE A 150 9.40 6.06 3.49
CA ILE A 150 9.02 5.17 4.60
C ILE A 150 7.70 4.46 4.30
N HIS A 151 7.60 3.16 4.60
CA HIS A 151 6.34 2.44 4.48
C HIS A 151 5.39 2.81 5.62
N SER A 152 4.08 2.93 5.33
CA SER A 152 3.06 3.32 6.32
C SER A 152 3.09 2.50 7.60
N SER A 153 3.37 1.18 7.51
CA SER A 153 3.46 0.31 8.68
C SER A 153 4.55 0.72 9.67
N HIS A 154 5.72 1.14 9.17
CA HIS A 154 6.80 1.63 10.03
C HIS A 154 6.46 2.97 10.65
N PHE A 155 5.95 3.90 9.83
CA PHE A 155 5.58 5.22 10.34
C PHE A 155 4.51 5.15 11.42
N LEU A 156 3.48 4.32 11.22
CA LEU A 156 2.42 4.09 12.22
C LEU A 156 2.98 3.40 13.48
N GLN A 157 3.94 2.48 13.33
CA GLN A 157 4.58 1.82 14.46
C GLN A 157 5.45 2.79 15.27
N GLU A 158 6.18 3.71 14.63
CA GLU A 158 6.91 4.78 15.31
C GLU A 158 5.96 5.69 16.10
N LEU A 159 4.79 6.06 15.54
CA LEU A 159 3.78 6.85 16.23
C LEU A 159 3.16 6.11 17.42
N ALA A 160 2.91 4.80 17.28
CA ALA A 160 2.39 3.98 18.37
C ALA A 160 3.43 3.85 19.50
N SER A 161 4.69 3.60 19.16
CA SER A 161 5.78 3.46 20.13
C SER A 161 6.09 4.76 20.89
N SER A 162 5.92 5.91 20.25
CA SER A 162 6.04 7.22 20.89
C SER A 162 4.81 7.62 21.73
N GLY A 163 3.72 6.85 21.65
CA GLY A 163 2.44 7.20 22.28
C GLY A 163 1.67 8.32 21.57
N SER A 164 2.07 8.68 20.35
CA SER A 164 1.38 9.70 19.54
C SER A 164 0.04 9.21 19.01
N ILE A 165 -0.14 7.90 18.85
CA ILE A 165 -1.43 7.26 18.60
C ILE A 165 -1.70 6.18 19.66
N GLY A 166 -2.97 6.02 20.06
CA GLY A 166 -3.40 5.04 21.06
C GLY A 166 -4.32 3.97 20.46
N PHE A 167 -4.43 2.83 21.16
CA PHE A 167 -5.29 1.70 20.84
C PHE A 167 -6.30 1.46 21.97
N ASP A 168 -7.16 2.44 22.19
CA ASP A 168 -8.07 2.45 23.34
C ASP A 168 -9.39 1.72 23.10
N THR A 169 -9.66 1.33 21.84
CA THR A 169 -10.86 0.58 21.47
C THR A 169 -10.57 -0.91 21.44
N GLU A 170 -11.32 -1.67 22.24
CA GLU A 170 -11.22 -3.13 22.27
C GLU A 170 -11.94 -3.74 21.05
N LEU A 171 -11.26 -4.55 20.24
CA LEU A 171 -11.84 -5.12 19.03
C LEU A 171 -12.36 -6.56 19.16
N ASN A 172 -11.90 -7.33 20.14
CA ASN A 172 -12.33 -8.71 20.44
C ASN A 172 -12.39 -9.62 19.19
N GLN A 173 -11.29 -9.69 18.44
CA GLN A 173 -11.25 -10.37 17.15
C GLN A 173 -10.02 -11.26 17.02
N LYS A 174 -10.20 -12.40 16.32
CA LYS A 174 -9.10 -13.24 15.86
C LYS A 174 -8.72 -12.86 14.44
N ILE A 175 -7.47 -12.44 14.24
CA ILE A 175 -6.98 -11.80 13.01
C ILE A 175 -5.74 -12.52 12.50
N ALA A 176 -5.69 -12.84 11.21
CA ALA A 176 -4.46 -13.21 10.54
C ALA A 176 -3.81 -11.97 9.93
N TYR A 177 -2.46 -11.94 9.89
CA TYR A 177 -1.72 -10.97 9.09
C TYR A 177 -1.11 -11.67 7.88
N HIS A 178 -1.38 -11.13 6.69
CA HIS A 178 -0.78 -11.60 5.45
C HIS A 178 0.32 -10.65 5.00
N ASP A 179 1.56 -11.13 5.05
CA ASP A 179 2.73 -10.37 4.63
C ASP A 179 2.70 -10.12 3.12
N SER A 180 2.92 -8.88 2.73
CA SER A 180 3.07 -8.55 1.31
C SER A 180 4.35 -9.17 0.75
N TYR A 181 4.22 -9.90 -0.36
CA TYR A 181 5.33 -10.50 -1.09
C TYR A 181 6.41 -9.47 -1.45
N GLU A 182 6.02 -8.27 -1.89
CA GLU A 182 6.96 -7.23 -2.31
C GLU A 182 7.79 -6.68 -1.14
N LEU A 183 7.20 -6.55 0.05
CA LEU A 183 7.96 -6.15 1.24
C LEU A 183 8.78 -7.31 1.79
N SER A 184 8.16 -8.47 1.95
CA SER A 184 8.72 -9.54 2.76
C SER A 184 9.87 -10.29 2.12
N ARG A 185 9.96 -10.30 0.78
CA ARG A 185 11.01 -11.03 0.05
C ARG A 185 12.07 -10.16 -0.59
N HIS A 186 11.78 -8.89 -0.80
CA HIS A 186 12.60 -8.03 -1.65
C HIS A 186 13.22 -6.82 -0.93
N THR A 187 12.83 -6.57 0.31
CA THR A 187 13.40 -5.47 1.10
C THR A 187 14.48 -5.94 2.06
N THR A 188 15.34 -6.87 1.64
CA THR A 188 16.54 -7.19 2.41
C THR A 188 17.49 -5.99 2.43
N PRO A 189 18.16 -5.70 3.57
CA PRO A 189 19.12 -4.60 3.68
C PRO A 189 20.35 -4.87 2.82
N THR A 190 20.30 -4.52 1.54
CA THR A 190 21.49 -4.52 0.71
C THR A 190 22.11 -3.12 0.74
N ASN A 191 23.17 -2.98 1.54
CA ASN A 191 24.17 -1.90 1.46
C ASN A 191 23.76 -0.45 1.84
N ARG A 192 22.73 -0.18 2.62
CA ARG A 192 22.55 1.13 3.23
C ARG A 192 23.20 1.18 4.61
N LYS A 193 24.12 2.14 4.81
CA LYS A 193 24.87 2.32 6.07
C LYS A 193 24.05 2.88 7.24
N ASP A 194 22.77 3.20 7.03
CA ASP A 194 21.92 3.92 7.98
C ASP A 194 20.66 3.11 8.31
N HIS A 195 20.84 1.82 8.66
CA HIS A 195 19.70 0.94 8.97
C HIS A 195 19.41 0.86 10.46
N GLU A 196 18.55 1.73 10.90
CA GLU A 196 17.47 1.35 11.81
C GLU A 196 16.31 0.76 10.98
N THR A 197 16.53 -0.36 10.32
CA THR A 197 15.41 -1.17 9.84
C THR A 197 14.91 -1.94 11.04
N SER A 198 14.00 -1.36 11.79
CA SER A 198 13.01 -2.16 12.48
C SER A 198 12.53 -3.18 11.45
N ASP A 199 12.65 -4.44 11.79
CA ASP A 199 12.33 -5.56 10.93
C ASP A 199 10.99 -5.29 10.24
N ILE A 200 10.98 -5.20 8.89
CA ILE A 200 9.79 -4.91 8.08
C ILE A 200 8.62 -5.84 8.40
N HIS A 201 8.93 -6.98 9.01
CA HIS A 201 7.96 -7.96 9.44
C HIS A 201 7.40 -7.68 10.84
N SER A 202 8.16 -6.98 11.69
CA SER A 202 7.78 -6.70 13.07
C SER A 202 6.79 -5.56 13.19
N ALA A 203 7.00 -4.46 12.47
CA ALA A 203 6.16 -3.26 12.58
C ALA A 203 4.65 -3.52 12.45
N PRO A 204 4.13 -4.22 11.41
CA PRO A 204 2.71 -4.51 11.32
C PRO A 204 2.21 -5.44 12.42
N ARG A 205 3.06 -6.36 12.91
CA ARG A 205 2.72 -7.29 13.99
C ARG A 205 2.59 -6.57 15.32
N GLU A 206 3.54 -5.72 15.64
CA GLU A 206 3.52 -4.90 16.84
C GLU A 206 2.30 -3.98 16.90
N LEU A 207 1.93 -3.36 15.75
CA LEU A 207 0.71 -2.57 15.66
C LEU A 207 -0.53 -3.39 16.00
N ILE A 208 -0.68 -4.58 15.41
CA ILE A 208 -1.84 -5.45 15.62
C ILE A 208 -1.85 -6.02 17.06
N ASP A 209 -0.68 -6.40 17.58
CA ASP A 209 -0.56 -6.99 18.93
C ASP A 209 -0.83 -5.96 20.05
N ASN A 210 -0.66 -4.66 19.76
CA ASN A 210 -0.99 -3.59 20.69
C ASN A 210 -2.50 -3.27 20.75
N ILE A 211 -3.32 -3.81 19.83
CA ILE A 211 -4.77 -3.57 19.84
C ILE A 211 -5.44 -4.47 20.88
N SER A 212 -6.11 -3.85 21.86
CA SER A 212 -6.81 -4.57 22.92
C SER A 212 -7.86 -5.54 22.37
N GLY A 213 -7.87 -6.77 22.91
CA GLY A 213 -8.82 -7.82 22.52
C GLY A 213 -8.53 -8.49 21.16
N VAL A 214 -7.43 -8.17 20.49
CA VAL A 214 -7.03 -8.85 19.28
C VAL A 214 -6.14 -10.06 19.57
N GLU A 215 -6.54 -11.23 19.06
CA GLU A 215 -5.72 -12.43 18.98
C GLU A 215 -5.14 -12.52 17.55
N ARG A 216 -3.89 -12.13 17.36
CA ARG A 216 -3.22 -12.28 16.08
C ARG A 216 -2.71 -13.71 15.90
N VAL A 217 -3.02 -14.33 14.77
CA VAL A 217 -2.51 -15.64 14.37
C VAL A 217 -1.52 -15.53 13.23
N GLU A 218 -0.44 -16.31 13.31
CA GLU A 218 0.53 -16.40 12.23
C GLU A 218 0.07 -17.39 11.17
N LEU A 219 0.26 -17.03 9.90
CA LEU A 219 0.11 -17.95 8.79
C LEU A 219 1.33 -18.88 8.71
N ARG A 220 1.15 -20.06 8.15
CA ARG A 220 2.27 -21.00 7.92
C ARG A 220 3.35 -20.39 7.04
N HIS A 221 2.92 -19.69 5.98
CA HIS A 221 3.80 -18.97 5.07
C HIS A 221 3.72 -17.47 5.41
N ASN A 222 4.67 -17.03 6.22
CA ASN A 222 4.76 -15.67 6.72
C ASN A 222 6.17 -15.10 6.51
N ARG A 223 6.33 -13.81 6.70
CA ARG A 223 7.58 -13.07 6.54
C ARG A 223 8.22 -13.36 5.19
N GLU A 224 9.53 -13.67 5.14
CA GLU A 224 10.26 -13.99 3.91
C GLU A 224 9.75 -15.25 3.18
N LYS A 225 8.91 -16.07 3.83
CA LYS A 225 8.26 -17.24 3.22
C LYS A 225 6.83 -16.95 2.74
N ALA A 226 6.36 -15.73 2.87
CA ALA A 226 5.01 -15.36 2.47
C ALA A 226 4.74 -15.70 0.99
N PHE A 227 3.54 -16.20 0.72
CA PHE A 227 3.07 -16.37 -0.64
C PHE A 227 2.59 -15.03 -1.22
N SER A 228 2.69 -14.87 -2.54
CA SER A 228 1.92 -13.84 -3.22
C SER A 228 0.43 -14.09 -3.00
N CYS A 229 -0.36 -13.03 -2.87
CA CYS A 229 -1.82 -13.13 -2.88
C CYS A 229 -2.42 -13.33 -4.29
N GLY A 230 -1.59 -13.31 -5.33
CA GLY A 230 -2.03 -13.41 -6.72
C GLY A 230 -2.42 -12.07 -7.36
N ALA A 231 -2.18 -10.95 -6.67
CA ALA A 231 -2.57 -9.61 -7.13
C ALA A 231 -1.60 -8.98 -8.15
N ASP A 232 -0.52 -9.68 -8.54
CA ASP A 232 0.42 -9.15 -9.53
C ASP A 232 -0.32 -8.75 -10.81
N LEU A 233 -0.06 -7.52 -11.28
CA LEU A 233 -0.78 -6.93 -12.41
C LEU A 233 -0.69 -7.78 -13.68
N GLY A 234 0.49 -8.33 -13.98
CA GLY A 234 0.67 -9.19 -15.15
C GLY A 234 -0.12 -10.48 -15.03
N VAL A 235 -0.18 -11.07 -13.85
CA VAL A 235 -0.99 -12.28 -13.57
C VAL A 235 -2.47 -11.95 -13.72
N GLN A 236 -2.93 -10.83 -13.16
CA GLN A 236 -4.35 -10.44 -13.25
C GLN A 236 -4.79 -10.18 -14.69
N GLU A 237 -3.97 -9.50 -15.48
CA GLU A 237 -4.31 -9.14 -16.86
C GLU A 237 -4.24 -10.33 -17.84
N MET A 238 -3.34 -11.29 -17.62
CA MET A 238 -3.10 -12.39 -18.55
C MET A 238 -3.59 -13.75 -18.08
N TYR A 239 -3.65 -13.96 -16.76
CA TYR A 239 -3.90 -15.27 -16.15
C TYR A 239 -4.75 -15.13 -14.88
N SER A 240 -5.88 -14.44 -14.99
CA SER A 240 -6.74 -14.11 -13.84
C SER A 240 -7.20 -15.34 -13.05
N ASP A 241 -7.41 -16.48 -13.70
CA ASP A 241 -7.78 -17.74 -13.03
C ASP A 241 -6.66 -18.23 -12.12
N ILE A 242 -5.39 -18.11 -12.57
CA ILE A 242 -4.22 -18.46 -11.73
C ILE A 242 -4.15 -17.53 -10.53
N GLY A 243 -4.32 -16.21 -10.74
CA GLY A 243 -4.37 -15.25 -9.64
C GLY A 243 -5.45 -15.60 -8.61
N ARG A 244 -6.64 -15.98 -9.07
CA ARG A 244 -7.74 -16.42 -8.21
C ARG A 244 -7.42 -17.70 -7.42
N ASP A 245 -6.79 -18.70 -8.03
CA ASP A 245 -6.40 -19.93 -7.33
C ASP A 245 -5.31 -19.68 -6.28
N VAL A 246 -4.39 -18.76 -6.56
CA VAL A 246 -3.41 -18.31 -5.57
C VAL A 246 -4.09 -17.62 -4.39
N ALA A 247 -5.05 -16.72 -4.64
CA ALA A 247 -5.82 -16.06 -3.59
C ALA A 247 -6.58 -17.08 -2.71
N ARG A 248 -7.22 -18.08 -3.33
CA ARG A 248 -7.89 -19.17 -2.60
C ARG A 248 -6.92 -19.95 -1.71
N THR A 249 -5.69 -20.17 -2.17
CA THR A 249 -4.66 -20.83 -1.37
C THR A 249 -4.33 -20.03 -0.11
N VAL A 250 -4.19 -18.72 -0.22
CA VAL A 250 -4.00 -17.81 0.92
C VAL A 250 -5.20 -17.83 1.86
N LEU A 251 -6.42 -17.71 1.33
CA LEU A 251 -7.65 -17.75 2.14
C LEU A 251 -7.82 -19.08 2.88
N ASN A 252 -7.50 -20.20 2.25
CA ASN A 252 -7.50 -21.51 2.90
C ASN A 252 -6.46 -21.61 4.04
N GLU A 253 -5.32 -20.95 3.90
CA GLU A 253 -4.33 -20.90 4.96
C GLU A 253 -4.82 -20.05 6.15
N ILE A 254 -5.48 -18.92 5.90
CA ILE A 254 -6.11 -18.08 6.90
C ILE A 254 -7.19 -18.87 7.67
N GLU A 255 -8.02 -19.63 6.96
CA GLU A 255 -9.03 -20.49 7.58
C GLU A 255 -8.43 -21.56 8.48
N ARG A 256 -7.36 -22.23 8.00
CA ARG A 256 -6.63 -23.24 8.80
C ARG A 256 -5.98 -22.66 10.05
N ALA A 257 -5.58 -21.38 10.03
CA ALA A 257 -5.11 -20.66 11.19
C ALA A 257 -6.24 -20.28 12.16
N GLY A 258 -7.49 -20.52 11.79
CA GLY A 258 -8.68 -20.27 12.61
C GLY A 258 -9.12 -18.81 12.60
N ALA A 259 -8.72 -18.02 11.60
CA ALA A 259 -9.18 -16.65 11.41
C ALA A 259 -10.19 -16.55 10.25
N LYS A 260 -11.04 -15.53 10.31
CA LYS A 260 -11.93 -15.11 9.23
C LYS A 260 -11.69 -13.66 8.83
N LYS A 261 -10.93 -12.93 9.60
CA LYS A 261 -10.45 -11.58 9.28
C LYS A 261 -8.96 -11.63 9.02
N VAL A 262 -8.54 -10.97 7.95
CA VAL A 262 -7.13 -10.82 7.58
C VAL A 262 -6.78 -9.36 7.41
N VAL A 263 -5.68 -8.95 8.03
CA VAL A 263 -5.05 -7.65 7.80
C VAL A 263 -3.98 -7.83 6.74
N VAL A 264 -3.94 -6.93 5.78
CA VAL A 264 -2.95 -6.90 4.70
C VAL A 264 -2.21 -5.56 4.69
N GLY A 265 -0.92 -5.58 4.35
CA GLY A 265 -0.10 -4.39 4.18
C GLY A 265 0.02 -3.95 2.72
N SER A 266 -0.92 -4.33 1.85
CA SER A 266 -0.89 -3.99 0.42
C SER A 266 -2.30 -3.70 -0.10
N PRO A 267 -2.54 -2.51 -0.68
CA PRO A 267 -3.81 -2.18 -1.33
C PRO A 267 -4.19 -3.17 -2.44
N ALA A 268 -3.22 -3.63 -3.23
CA ALA A 268 -3.46 -4.61 -4.29
C ALA A 268 -3.91 -5.96 -3.72
N CYS A 269 -3.31 -6.42 -2.59
CA CYS A 269 -3.76 -7.63 -1.90
C CYS A 269 -5.18 -7.47 -1.37
N LYS A 270 -5.51 -6.33 -0.75
CA LYS A 270 -6.87 -6.04 -0.27
C LYS A 270 -7.87 -6.12 -1.40
N GLN A 271 -7.61 -5.43 -2.50
CA GLN A 271 -8.49 -5.43 -3.67
C GLN A 271 -8.71 -6.83 -4.20
N HIS A 272 -7.63 -7.57 -4.47
CA HIS A 272 -7.72 -8.87 -5.11
C HIS A 272 -8.39 -9.94 -4.22
N LEU A 273 -7.99 -10.03 -2.94
CA LEU A 273 -8.61 -10.97 -2.01
C LEU A 273 -10.10 -10.66 -1.80
N SER A 274 -10.47 -9.38 -1.68
CA SER A 274 -11.87 -8.96 -1.56
C SER A 274 -12.70 -9.32 -2.80
N ASP A 275 -12.13 -9.17 -4.00
CA ASP A 275 -12.78 -9.56 -5.24
C ASP A 275 -13.02 -11.07 -5.34
N VAL A 276 -12.02 -11.87 -4.92
CA VAL A 276 -12.16 -13.34 -4.90
C VAL A 276 -13.20 -13.78 -3.86
N ILE A 277 -13.17 -13.20 -2.66
CA ILE A 277 -14.15 -13.46 -1.59
C ILE A 277 -15.56 -13.19 -2.10
N ARG A 278 -15.79 -12.04 -2.74
CA ARG A 278 -17.08 -11.65 -3.30
C ARG A 278 -17.54 -12.59 -4.41
N LYS A 279 -16.65 -12.88 -5.38
CA LYS A 279 -16.97 -13.74 -6.53
C LYS A 279 -17.27 -15.19 -6.14
N ASP A 280 -16.59 -15.69 -5.10
CA ASP A 280 -16.72 -17.07 -4.63
C ASP A 280 -17.69 -17.21 -3.45
N ASN A 281 -18.32 -16.11 -3.03
CA ASN A 281 -19.24 -16.06 -1.89
C ASN A 281 -18.62 -16.66 -0.61
N LEU A 282 -17.36 -16.29 -0.32
CA LEU A 282 -16.62 -16.77 0.84
C LEU A 282 -16.86 -15.90 2.07
N ASN A 283 -16.79 -16.48 3.26
CA ASN A 283 -17.01 -15.77 4.53
C ASN A 283 -15.67 -15.32 5.14
N PHE A 284 -15.05 -14.30 4.54
CA PHE A 284 -13.84 -13.64 5.05
C PHE A 284 -14.00 -12.13 5.00
N THR A 285 -13.24 -11.43 5.84
CA THR A 285 -13.11 -9.97 5.82
C THR A 285 -11.65 -9.61 5.61
N VAL A 286 -11.35 -8.75 4.65
CA VAL A 286 -10.01 -8.21 4.40
C VAL A 286 -10.01 -6.73 4.79
N VAL A 287 -9.04 -6.32 5.60
CA VAL A 287 -8.82 -4.92 5.98
C VAL A 287 -7.36 -4.56 5.76
N SER A 288 -7.08 -3.30 5.49
CA SER A 288 -5.71 -2.80 5.46
C SER A 288 -5.17 -2.51 6.86
N LEU A 289 -3.87 -2.34 6.96
CA LEU A 289 -3.25 -1.98 8.24
C LEU A 289 -3.71 -0.59 8.73
N PRO A 290 -3.79 0.48 7.91
CA PRO A 290 -4.37 1.75 8.34
C PRO A 290 -5.80 1.64 8.85
N GLU A 291 -6.65 0.82 8.21
CA GLU A 291 -8.04 0.63 8.65
C GLU A 291 -8.15 -0.02 10.03
N ILE A 292 -7.36 -1.08 10.32
CA ILE A 292 -7.43 -1.72 11.64
C ILE A 292 -6.87 -0.81 12.74
N VAL A 293 -5.84 -0.03 12.44
CA VAL A 293 -5.29 0.98 13.36
C VAL A 293 -6.33 2.07 13.64
N ALA A 294 -7.02 2.56 12.60
CA ALA A 294 -8.09 3.55 12.77
C ALA A 294 -9.26 3.01 13.60
N GLN A 295 -9.66 1.75 13.38
CA GLN A 295 -10.72 1.09 14.19
C GLN A 295 -10.34 0.97 15.67
N ALA A 296 -9.07 0.82 15.98
CA ALA A 296 -8.57 0.71 17.35
C ALA A 296 -8.35 2.07 18.04
N ASN A 297 -8.32 3.17 17.28
CA ASN A 297 -8.04 4.50 17.79
C ASN A 297 -9.33 5.21 18.23
N SER A 298 -9.56 5.31 19.55
CA SER A 298 -10.78 5.92 20.12
C SER A 298 -10.93 7.42 19.83
N ALA A 299 -9.82 8.14 19.59
CA ALA A 299 -9.87 9.55 19.26
C ALA A 299 -10.66 9.83 17.96
N LEU A 300 -10.71 8.85 17.04
CA LEU A 300 -11.50 8.94 15.82
C LEU A 300 -13.00 8.73 16.09
N HIS A 301 -13.37 7.83 17.00
CA HIS A 301 -14.78 7.60 17.37
C HIS A 301 -15.43 8.79 18.09
N GLN A 302 -14.64 9.59 18.84
CA GLN A 302 -15.14 10.78 19.53
C GLN A 302 -15.42 11.94 18.57
N ARG A 303 -14.75 12.02 17.43
CA ARG A 303 -14.98 13.07 16.42
C ARG A 303 -16.26 12.83 15.61
N SER A 304 -16.59 11.60 15.28
CA SER A 304 -17.81 11.22 14.55
C SER A 304 -19.10 11.44 15.37
N ASN A 305 -19.00 11.56 16.70
CA ASN A 305 -20.14 11.78 17.62
C ASN A 305 -20.30 13.22 18.08
N ARG A 306 -19.55 14.20 17.55
CA ARG A 306 -19.82 15.62 17.84
C ARG A 306 -20.96 16.10 16.95
N PRO A 307 -22.07 16.60 17.52
CA PRO A 307 -23.14 17.20 16.72
C PRO A 307 -22.58 18.43 16.00
N SER A 308 -22.89 18.53 14.72
CA SER A 308 -22.59 19.66 13.82
C SER A 308 -23.20 20.96 14.32
#